data_3cc0092ab181f1de2866cc97812c2f17
#
_entry.id   3cc0092ab181f1de2866cc97812c2f17
#
_cell.length_a   1.000
_cell.length_b   1.000
_cell.length_c   1.000
_cell.angle_alpha   90.00
_cell.angle_beta   90.00
_cell.angle_gamma   90.00
#
_symmetry.space_group_name_H-M   'P 1'
#
loop_
_entity.id
_entity.type
_entity.pdbx_description
1 polymer ?
#
loop_
_entity_poly.entity_id
_entity_poly.type
_entity_poly.pdbx_seq_one_letter_code
_entity_poly.pdbx_strand_id
1 'polypeptide(L)'
;MDFALPQAYLLGLIVLLGVVAVVVGRQVLRVRKQEGQLASLERRCQDTNVDAASLYELGSVQLDKRLFAQAASSLKRAAKLSASEPAEARALIQNALGFSLAAQQNHKEAVRHYRLALKARGDYPVALNLSLIHI
;
A
#
# COMPACT_ATOMS: atom_id res chain seq x y z
N MET A 1 -29.47 5.99 -48.12
CA MET A 1 -28.81 4.94 -47.34
C MET A 1 -27.40 5.29 -46.90
N ASP A 2 -26.69 6.08 -47.69
CA ASP A 2 -25.29 6.41 -47.40
C ASP A 2 -25.11 7.37 -46.22
N PHE A 3 -26.18 8.03 -45.78
CA PHE A 3 -26.14 8.95 -44.63
C PHE A 3 -26.39 8.28 -43.29
N ALA A 4 -27.00 7.09 -43.26
CA ALA A 4 -27.30 6.39 -42.02
C ALA A 4 -26.07 5.70 -41.42
N LEU A 5 -25.16 5.14 -42.24
CA LEU A 5 -23.93 4.49 -41.81
C LEU A 5 -22.94 5.46 -41.20
N PRO A 6 -22.60 6.63 -41.80
CA PRO A 6 -21.72 7.62 -41.19
C PRO A 6 -22.28 8.20 -39.90
N GLN A 7 -23.61 8.45 -39.85
CA GLN A 7 -24.26 8.95 -38.63
C GLN A 7 -24.22 7.94 -37.48
N ALA A 8 -24.48 6.66 -37.78
CA ALA A 8 -24.40 5.59 -36.80
C ALA A 8 -22.97 5.43 -36.27
N TYR A 9 -21.98 5.51 -37.15
CA TYR A 9 -20.56 5.44 -36.79
C TYR A 9 -20.16 6.62 -35.91
N LEU A 10 -20.61 7.82 -36.25
CA LEU A 10 -20.34 9.04 -35.50
C LEU A 10 -20.97 8.98 -34.12
N LEU A 11 -22.19 8.52 -33.99
CA LEU A 11 -22.89 8.33 -32.72
C LEU A 11 -22.16 7.29 -31.86
N GLY A 12 -21.75 6.18 -32.46
CA GLY A 12 -20.96 5.15 -31.74
C GLY A 12 -19.64 5.68 -31.21
N LEU A 13 -18.96 6.51 -31.99
CA LEU A 13 -17.71 7.15 -31.59
C LEU A 13 -17.94 8.12 -30.43
N ILE A 14 -18.98 8.93 -30.47
CA ILE A 14 -19.33 9.87 -29.40
C ILE A 14 -19.63 9.12 -28.11
N VAL A 15 -20.41 8.04 -28.18
CA VAL A 15 -20.71 7.21 -27.00
C VAL A 15 -19.44 6.59 -26.42
N LEU A 16 -18.57 6.07 -27.28
CA LEU A 16 -17.29 5.48 -26.83
C LEU A 16 -16.41 6.51 -26.13
N LEU A 17 -16.28 7.70 -26.72
CA LEU A 17 -15.50 8.80 -26.11
C LEU A 17 -16.11 9.23 -24.78
N GLY A 18 -17.44 9.29 -24.69
CA GLY A 18 -18.13 9.62 -23.44
C GLY A 18 -17.85 8.61 -22.34
N VAL A 19 -17.88 7.31 -22.66
CA VAL A 19 -17.58 6.23 -21.70
C VAL A 19 -16.12 6.33 -21.23
N VAL A 20 -15.19 6.53 -22.16
CA VAL A 20 -13.76 6.68 -21.82
C VAL A 20 -13.56 7.89 -20.91
N ALA A 21 -14.20 9.02 -21.22
CA ALA A 21 -14.09 10.23 -20.40
C ALA A 21 -14.61 10.01 -18.97
N VAL A 22 -15.72 9.28 -18.81
CA VAL A 22 -16.27 8.96 -17.48
C VAL A 22 -15.31 8.06 -16.69
N VAL A 23 -14.78 7.03 -17.34
CA VAL A 23 -13.82 6.10 -16.70
C VAL A 23 -12.57 6.83 -16.26
N VAL A 24 -11.98 7.64 -17.12
CA VAL A 24 -10.79 8.44 -16.82
C VAL A 24 -11.07 9.43 -15.69
N GLY A 25 -12.22 10.12 -15.75
CA GLY A 25 -12.62 11.06 -14.70
C GLY A 25 -12.73 10.40 -13.33
N ARG A 26 -13.32 9.22 -13.28
CA ARG A 26 -13.42 8.45 -12.02
C ARG A 26 -12.05 8.05 -11.50
N GLN A 27 -11.14 7.63 -12.38
CA GLN A 27 -9.78 7.29 -11.98
C GLN A 27 -9.02 8.49 -11.42
N VAL A 28 -9.13 9.65 -12.08
CA VAL A 28 -8.49 10.89 -11.63
C VAL A 28 -9.00 11.29 -10.25
N LEU A 29 -10.32 11.24 -10.02
CA LEU A 29 -10.90 11.55 -8.71
C LEU A 29 -10.42 10.57 -7.63
N ARG A 30 -10.35 9.29 -7.95
CA ARG A 30 -9.86 8.26 -7.02
C ARG A 30 -8.40 8.52 -6.62
N VAL A 31 -7.55 8.80 -7.60
CA VAL A 31 -6.13 9.09 -7.37
C VAL A 31 -5.96 10.35 -6.52
N ARG A 32 -6.69 11.41 -6.81
CA ARG A 32 -6.65 12.65 -6.02
C ARG A 32 -7.06 12.43 -4.57
N LYS A 33 -8.10 11.61 -4.34
CA LYS A 33 -8.54 11.26 -3.00
C LYS A 33 -7.45 10.50 -2.24
N GLN A 34 -6.81 9.53 -2.88
CA GLN A 34 -5.71 8.76 -2.29
C GLN A 34 -4.50 9.64 -1.98
N GLU A 35 -4.16 10.55 -2.87
CA GLU A 35 -3.05 11.50 -2.65
C GLU A 35 -3.34 12.45 -1.49
N GLY A 36 -4.58 12.90 -1.35
CA GLY A 36 -5.00 13.71 -0.21
C GLY A 36 -4.87 12.97 1.11
N GLN A 37 -5.23 11.70 1.15
CA GLN A 37 -5.07 10.84 2.32
C GLN A 37 -3.60 10.65 2.67
N LEU A 38 -2.75 10.39 1.68
CA LEU A 38 -1.31 10.23 1.87
C LEU A 38 -0.69 11.51 2.43
N ALA A 39 -1.00 12.67 1.85
CA ALA A 39 -0.48 13.95 2.32
C ALA A 39 -0.91 14.24 3.75
N SER A 40 -2.16 13.94 4.12
CA SER A 40 -2.67 14.11 5.48
C SER A 40 -1.92 13.21 6.47
N LEU A 41 -1.68 11.94 6.11
CA LEU A 41 -0.95 10.99 6.94
C LEU A 41 0.52 11.40 7.10
N GLU A 42 1.16 11.85 6.03
CA GLU A 42 2.54 12.34 6.08
C GLU A 42 2.67 13.53 7.03
N ARG A 43 1.73 14.47 7.00
CA ARG A 43 1.72 15.60 7.92
C ARG A 43 1.59 15.16 9.37
N ARG A 44 0.69 14.21 9.66
CA ARG A 44 0.52 13.67 11.02
C ARG A 44 1.77 12.96 11.50
N CYS A 45 2.46 12.27 10.62
CA CYS A 45 3.66 11.49 10.96
C CYS A 45 4.93 12.33 11.06
N GLN A 46 4.89 13.60 10.67
CA GLN A 46 5.99 14.54 10.90
C GLN A 46 6.06 15.03 12.34
N ASP A 47 4.99 14.87 13.09
CA ASP A 47 4.94 15.25 14.49
C ASP A 47 5.83 14.35 15.34
N THR A 48 6.46 14.93 16.37
CA THR A 48 7.33 14.18 17.30
C THR A 48 6.57 13.20 18.18
N ASN A 49 5.26 13.40 18.34
CA ASN A 49 4.39 12.57 19.17
C ASN A 49 3.60 11.53 18.37
N VAL A 50 4.10 11.15 17.18
CA VAL A 50 3.45 10.17 16.35
C VAL A 50 3.50 8.79 17.01
N ASP A 51 2.40 8.03 16.92
CA ASP A 51 2.32 6.67 17.46
C ASP A 51 2.62 5.60 16.39
N ALA A 52 2.80 4.37 16.83
CA ALA A 52 3.07 3.25 15.93
C ALA A 52 1.91 2.99 14.97
N ALA A 53 0.67 3.17 15.42
CA ALA A 53 -0.52 2.94 14.60
C ALA A 53 -0.58 3.92 13.41
N SER A 54 -0.28 5.19 13.64
CA SER A 54 -0.26 6.20 12.57
C SER A 54 0.84 5.91 11.55
N LEU A 55 2.01 5.50 12.00
CA LEU A 55 3.12 5.14 11.13
C LEU A 55 2.82 3.86 10.33
N TYR A 56 2.17 2.88 10.96
CA TYR A 56 1.72 1.69 10.26
C TYR A 56 0.70 2.03 9.17
N GLU A 57 -0.25 2.90 9.47
CA GLU A 57 -1.24 3.35 8.49
C GLU A 57 -0.57 4.05 7.31
N LEU A 58 0.39 4.94 7.58
CA LEU A 58 1.18 5.60 6.54
C LEU A 58 1.94 4.58 5.70
N GLY A 59 2.63 3.65 6.33
CA GLY A 59 3.37 2.61 5.64
C GLY A 59 2.47 1.74 4.76
N SER A 60 1.27 1.41 5.24
CA SER A 60 0.29 0.63 4.48
C SER A 60 -0.18 1.36 3.23
N VAL A 61 -0.49 2.64 3.34
CA VAL A 61 -0.87 3.47 2.18
C VAL A 61 0.28 3.57 1.19
N GLN A 62 1.51 3.75 1.67
CA GLN A 62 2.69 3.79 0.81
C GLN A 62 2.92 2.46 0.09
N LEU A 63 2.67 1.33 0.75
CA LEU A 63 2.73 0.01 0.11
C LEU A 63 1.68 -0.12 -1.01
N ASP A 64 0.45 0.33 -0.76
CA ASP A 64 -0.60 0.30 -1.78
C ASP A 64 -0.24 1.12 -3.01
N LYS A 65 0.51 2.19 -2.82
CA LYS A 65 1.01 3.05 -3.91
C LYS A 65 2.35 2.57 -4.47
N ARG A 66 2.85 1.45 -4.03
CA ARG A 66 4.14 0.86 -4.43
C ARG A 66 5.34 1.77 -4.14
N LEU A 67 5.25 2.59 -3.11
CA LEU A 67 6.35 3.40 -2.62
C LEU A 67 7.13 2.61 -1.57
N PHE A 68 7.81 1.56 -2.01
CA PHE A 68 8.37 0.53 -1.12
C PHE A 68 9.49 1.07 -0.21
N ALA A 69 10.35 1.93 -0.72
CA ALA A 69 11.42 2.52 0.09
C ALA A 69 10.88 3.42 1.19
N GLN A 70 9.89 4.24 0.86
CA GLN A 70 9.22 5.11 1.82
C GLN A 70 8.41 4.30 2.84
N ALA A 71 7.71 3.27 2.36
CA ALA A 71 6.97 2.36 3.24
C ALA A 71 7.91 1.67 4.24
N ALA A 72 9.06 1.18 3.78
CA ALA A 72 10.04 0.56 4.66
C ALA A 72 10.53 1.54 5.74
N SER A 73 10.79 2.79 5.38
CA SER A 73 11.20 3.83 6.32
C SER A 73 10.12 4.09 7.39
N SER A 74 8.87 4.27 6.97
CA SER A 74 7.74 4.49 7.88
C SER A 74 7.53 3.30 8.81
N LEU A 75 7.61 2.09 8.26
CA LEU A 75 7.39 0.86 9.03
C LEU A 75 8.54 0.55 9.98
N LYS A 76 9.78 0.93 9.65
CA LYS A 76 10.91 0.85 10.60
C LYS A 76 10.68 1.75 11.80
N ARG A 77 10.20 2.96 11.59
CA ARG A 77 9.83 3.86 12.68
C ARG A 77 8.69 3.28 13.52
N ALA A 78 7.68 2.72 12.86
CA ALA A 78 6.57 2.05 13.55
C ALA A 78 7.07 0.89 14.40
N ALA A 79 7.99 0.08 13.90
CA ALA A 79 8.57 -1.05 14.62
C ALA A 79 9.29 -0.61 15.89
N LYS A 80 10.03 0.50 15.82
CA LYS A 80 10.73 1.05 17.00
C LYS A 80 9.75 1.51 18.07
N LEU A 81 8.60 2.07 17.68
CA LEU A 81 7.61 2.58 18.61
C LEU A 81 6.62 1.51 19.09
N SER A 82 6.69 0.29 18.53
CA SER A 82 5.72 -0.77 18.80
C SER A 82 6.08 -1.66 19.98
N ALA A 83 7.15 -1.36 20.71
CA ALA A 83 7.60 -2.19 21.82
C ALA A 83 6.52 -2.37 22.89
N SER A 84 5.69 -1.37 23.12
CA SER A 84 4.58 -1.39 24.08
C SER A 84 3.25 -1.88 23.48
N GLU A 85 3.22 -2.17 22.18
CA GLU A 85 2.01 -2.61 21.51
C GLU A 85 1.78 -4.09 21.68
N PRO A 86 0.51 -4.59 21.51
CA PRO A 86 0.24 -6.03 21.56
C PRO A 86 1.06 -6.82 20.54
N ALA A 87 1.31 -8.09 20.83
CA ALA A 87 2.09 -8.96 19.94
C ALA A 87 1.53 -9.03 18.52
N GLU A 88 0.20 -9.00 18.38
CA GLU A 88 -0.47 -9.00 17.08
C GLU A 88 -0.12 -7.76 16.26
N ALA A 89 -0.16 -6.59 16.87
CA ALA A 89 0.20 -5.34 16.21
C ALA A 89 1.68 -5.33 15.79
N ARG A 90 2.58 -5.81 16.67
CA ARG A 90 4.00 -5.93 16.35
C ARG A 90 4.24 -6.89 15.17
N ALA A 91 3.50 -8.00 15.14
CA ALA A 91 3.59 -8.97 14.04
C ALA A 91 3.16 -8.35 12.71
N LEU A 92 2.07 -7.58 12.71
CA LEU A 92 1.58 -6.88 11.50
C LEU A 92 2.62 -5.89 10.97
N ILE A 93 3.23 -5.12 11.86
CA ILE A 93 4.25 -4.12 11.47
C ILE A 93 5.48 -4.83 10.89
N GLN A 94 5.97 -5.87 11.54
CA GLN A 94 7.13 -6.62 11.05
C GLN A 94 6.85 -7.32 9.73
N ASN A 95 5.65 -7.86 9.56
CA ASN A 95 5.26 -8.50 8.31
C ASN A 95 5.20 -7.50 7.16
N ALA A 96 4.60 -6.34 7.39
CA ALA A 96 4.53 -5.28 6.38
C ALA A 96 5.92 -4.75 6.00
N LEU A 97 6.79 -4.60 6.99
CA LEU A 97 8.19 -4.19 6.77
C LEU A 97 8.94 -5.23 5.94
N GLY A 98 8.77 -6.51 6.27
CA GLY A 98 9.35 -7.61 5.49
C GLY A 98 8.88 -7.58 4.05
N PHE A 99 7.60 -7.36 3.82
CA PHE A 99 7.03 -7.27 2.48
C PHE A 99 7.65 -6.10 1.69
N SER A 100 7.79 -4.94 2.30
CA SER A 100 8.36 -3.76 1.63
C SER A 100 9.83 -3.98 1.26
N LEU A 101 10.58 -4.69 2.10
CA LEU A 101 11.98 -5.02 1.83
C LEU A 101 12.10 -6.08 0.73
N ALA A 102 11.23 -7.09 0.73
CA ALA A 102 11.19 -8.10 -0.32
C ALA A 102 10.90 -7.47 -1.68
N ALA A 103 9.97 -6.51 -1.73
CA ALA A 103 9.65 -5.78 -2.94
C ALA A 103 10.84 -4.98 -3.50
N GLN A 104 11.76 -4.58 -2.62
CA GLN A 104 13.00 -3.90 -3.00
C GLN A 104 14.15 -4.88 -3.32
N GLN A 105 13.87 -6.17 -3.42
CA GLN A 105 14.84 -7.24 -3.65
C GLN A 105 15.81 -7.44 -2.47
N ASN A 106 15.51 -6.88 -1.31
CA ASN A 106 16.33 -7.09 -0.10
C ASN A 106 15.79 -8.28 0.68
N HIS A 107 15.99 -9.47 0.14
CA HIS A 107 15.42 -10.71 0.68
C HIS A 107 16.00 -11.11 2.03
N LYS A 108 17.27 -10.84 2.27
CA LYS A 108 17.93 -11.15 3.54
C LYS A 108 17.28 -10.41 4.70
N GLU A 109 17.08 -9.11 4.57
CA GLU A 109 16.42 -8.30 5.58
C GLU A 109 14.93 -8.64 5.68
N ALA A 110 14.28 -8.92 4.55
CA ALA A 110 12.88 -9.32 4.53
C ALA A 110 12.65 -10.58 5.37
N VAL A 111 13.48 -11.61 5.20
CA VAL A 111 13.39 -12.86 5.98
C VAL A 111 13.57 -12.58 7.46
N ARG A 112 14.51 -11.70 7.82
CA ARG A 112 14.74 -11.32 9.22
C ARG A 112 13.46 -10.73 9.84
N HIS A 113 12.78 -9.83 9.14
CA HIS A 113 11.56 -9.20 9.65
C HIS A 113 10.37 -10.17 9.66
N TYR A 114 10.27 -11.08 8.68
CA TYR A 114 9.25 -12.13 8.71
C TYR A 114 9.45 -13.05 9.92
N ARG A 115 10.67 -13.39 10.26
CA ARG A 115 10.99 -14.18 11.45
C ARG A 115 10.61 -13.46 12.74
N LEU A 116 10.86 -12.14 12.79
CA LEU A 116 10.43 -11.32 13.92
C LEU A 116 8.91 -11.30 14.07
N ALA A 117 8.19 -11.25 12.95
CA ALA A 117 6.73 -11.33 12.95
C ALA A 117 6.24 -12.67 13.50
N LEU A 118 6.85 -13.77 13.06
CA LEU A 118 6.53 -15.11 13.56
C LEU A 118 6.82 -15.25 15.06
N LYS A 119 7.94 -14.70 15.50
CA LYS A 119 8.32 -14.73 16.91
C LYS A 119 7.36 -13.92 17.77
N ALA A 120 6.86 -12.79 17.25
CA ALA A 120 5.91 -11.95 17.98
C ALA A 120 4.57 -12.64 18.16
N ARG A 121 4.18 -13.50 17.20
CA ARG A 121 2.87 -14.15 17.22
C ARG A 121 2.94 -15.60 16.71
N GLY A 122 3.71 -16.43 17.26
CA GLY A 122 3.94 -17.85 16.98
C GLY A 122 3.21 -18.57 15.84
N ASP A 123 1.96 -18.22 15.57
CA ASP A 123 1.08 -18.85 14.58
C ASP A 123 0.55 -17.91 13.50
N TYR A 124 1.21 -16.76 13.26
CA TYR A 124 0.74 -15.79 12.27
C TYR A 124 0.91 -16.34 10.84
N PRO A 125 -0.20 -16.78 10.15
CA PRO A 125 -0.06 -17.60 8.94
C PRO A 125 0.47 -16.82 7.74
N VAL A 126 0.21 -15.52 7.62
CA VAL A 126 0.71 -14.70 6.51
C VAL A 126 2.23 -14.59 6.56
N ALA A 127 2.79 -14.30 7.74
CA ALA A 127 4.24 -14.22 7.92
C ALA A 127 4.89 -15.58 7.69
N LEU A 128 4.27 -16.66 8.14
CA LEU A 128 4.77 -18.03 7.91
C LEU A 128 4.87 -18.34 6.42
N ASN A 129 3.81 -18.08 5.66
CA ASN A 129 3.79 -18.33 4.23
C ASN A 129 4.84 -17.53 3.47
N LEU A 130 4.98 -16.24 3.78
CA LEU A 130 5.98 -15.38 3.15
C LEU A 130 7.41 -15.81 3.49
N SER A 131 7.63 -16.25 4.71
CA SER A 131 8.94 -16.77 5.15
C SER A 131 9.31 -18.04 4.39
N LEU A 132 8.36 -18.92 4.14
CA LEU A 132 8.58 -20.16 3.36
C LEU A 132 8.92 -19.88 1.89
N ILE A 133 8.32 -18.84 1.33
CA ILE A 133 8.58 -18.45 -0.08
C ILE A 133 10.03 -17.98 -0.24
N HIS A 134 10.64 -17.38 0.78
CA HIS A 134 11.97 -16.77 0.71
C HIS A 134 13.08 -17.64 1.30
N ILE A 135 12.76 -18.83 1.72
CA ILE A 135 13.74 -19.81 2.12
C ILE A 135 14.16 -20.62 0.88
#